data_36f4df4f0deffc5ed28db51e2975e8e0
#
_entry.id   36f4df4f0deffc5ed28db51e2975e8e0
#
_cell.length_a   1.000
_cell.length_b   1.000
_cell.length_c   1.000
_cell.angle_alpha   90.00
_cell.angle_beta   90.00
_cell.angle_gamma   90.00
#
_symmetry.space_group_name_H-M   'P 1'
#
loop_
_entity.id
_entity.type
_entity.pdbx_description
1 polymer ?
#
loop_
_entity_poly.entity_id
_entity_poly.type
_entity_poly.pdbx_seq_one_letter_code
_entity_poly.pdbx_strand_id
1 'polypeptide(L)'
;MASRTPNSELRTPNSNRLVAALLRWFAANARDLPWRRTRDPYAVWVSEIMLQQTQVKTVIPFWERWLRELPTVESAASAHTDKIHKLWEGLGYYTRVRNLQKAAQVVVEKHGGKFPENFDEVLALPGIGRYTAGAICSIA
;
A
#
# COMPACT_ATOMS: atom_id res chain seq x y z
N MET A 1 15.69 -2.89 -45.33
CA MET A 1 15.65 -1.55 -44.77
C MET A 1 15.06 -1.61 -43.38
N ALA A 2 15.87 -1.42 -42.38
CA ALA A 2 15.39 -1.48 -41.01
C ALA A 2 14.65 -0.20 -40.66
N SER A 3 13.36 -0.28 -40.47
CA SER A 3 12.61 0.83 -39.88
C SER A 3 12.90 0.85 -38.36
N ARG A 4 13.47 1.91 -37.89
CA ARG A 4 13.61 2.11 -36.47
C ARG A 4 12.26 2.48 -35.89
N THR A 5 11.81 1.70 -34.92
CA THR A 5 10.62 2.08 -34.16
C THR A 5 10.94 3.27 -33.25
N PRO A 6 9.95 4.14 -32.93
CA PRO A 6 10.17 5.25 -32.01
C PRO A 6 10.78 4.82 -30.67
N ASN A 7 10.46 3.62 -30.21
CA ASN A 7 10.98 3.08 -28.97
C ASN A 7 12.48 2.80 -28.99
N SER A 8 13.05 2.45 -30.16
CA SER A 8 14.50 2.23 -30.24
C SER A 8 15.30 3.54 -30.20
N GLU A 9 14.69 4.64 -30.65
CA GLU A 9 15.32 5.96 -30.58
C GLU A 9 15.30 6.51 -29.14
N LEU A 10 14.28 6.18 -28.37
CA LEU A 10 14.18 6.56 -26.96
C LEU A 10 15.17 5.84 -26.07
N ARG A 11 15.78 4.75 -26.58
CA ARG A 11 16.81 3.98 -25.84
C ARG A 11 18.22 4.42 -26.24
N THR A 12 18.42 5.70 -26.40
CA THR A 12 19.76 6.25 -26.65
C THR A 12 20.64 6.09 -25.42
N PRO A 13 21.98 6.12 -25.56
CA PRO A 13 22.88 6.08 -24.40
C PRO A 13 22.58 7.15 -23.35
N ASN A 14 22.04 8.32 -23.78
CA ASN A 14 21.66 9.39 -22.87
C ASN A 14 20.42 9.03 -22.04
N SER A 15 19.43 8.33 -22.61
CA SER A 15 18.28 7.84 -21.87
C SER A 15 18.68 6.82 -20.82
N ASN A 16 19.61 5.91 -21.16
CA ASN A 16 20.11 4.93 -20.21
C ASN A 16 20.88 5.59 -19.06
N ARG A 17 21.66 6.63 -19.33
CA ARG A 17 22.34 7.41 -18.30
C ARG A 17 21.36 8.12 -17.38
N LEU A 18 20.27 8.68 -17.93
CA LEU A 18 19.25 9.34 -17.15
C LEU A 18 18.53 8.35 -16.24
N VAL A 19 18.14 7.19 -16.76
CA VAL A 19 17.50 6.12 -15.96
C VAL A 19 18.44 5.68 -14.83
N ALA A 20 19.71 5.41 -15.14
CA ALA A 20 20.70 5.01 -14.15
C ALA A 20 20.91 6.09 -13.08
N ALA A 21 20.93 7.37 -13.49
CA ALA A 21 21.07 8.50 -12.56
C ALA A 21 19.84 8.62 -11.66
N LEU A 22 18.64 8.46 -12.19
CA LEU A 22 17.39 8.48 -11.42
C LEU A 22 17.34 7.33 -10.41
N LEU A 23 17.75 6.13 -10.83
CA LEU A 23 17.79 4.96 -9.92
C LEU A 23 18.79 5.17 -8.79
N ARG A 24 19.97 5.72 -9.10
CA ARG A 24 20.95 6.05 -8.06
C ARG A 24 20.45 7.13 -7.11
N TRP A 25 19.84 8.18 -7.66
CA TRP A 25 19.27 9.25 -6.85
C TRP A 25 18.19 8.70 -5.94
N PHE A 26 17.28 7.88 -6.48
CA PHE A 26 16.18 7.28 -5.71
C PHE A 26 16.74 6.38 -4.59
N ALA A 27 17.74 5.54 -4.89
CA ALA A 27 18.35 4.68 -3.89
C ALA A 27 19.02 5.49 -2.76
N ALA A 28 19.66 6.62 -3.11
CA ALA A 28 20.31 7.49 -2.13
C ALA A 28 19.33 8.31 -1.30
N ASN A 29 18.18 8.68 -1.88
CA ASN A 29 17.19 9.57 -1.27
C ASN A 29 15.92 8.84 -0.81
N ALA A 30 15.78 7.56 -1.11
CA ALA A 30 14.65 6.77 -0.65
C ALA A 30 14.67 6.71 0.87
N ARG A 31 13.55 7.06 1.48
CA ARG A 31 13.40 6.98 2.92
C ARG A 31 13.32 5.53 3.37
N ASP A 32 13.98 5.21 4.48
CA ASP A 32 13.83 3.93 5.14
C ASP A 32 12.51 3.94 5.92
N LEU A 33 11.44 3.60 5.24
CA LEU A 33 10.10 3.60 5.81
C LEU A 33 9.76 2.21 6.36
N PRO A 34 9.10 2.15 7.54
CA PRO A 34 8.80 0.85 8.17
C PRO A 34 8.05 -0.12 7.25
N TRP A 35 7.08 0.36 6.48
CA TRP A 35 6.29 -0.49 5.58
C TRP A 35 7.06 -0.98 4.35
N ARG A 36 8.23 -0.44 4.07
CA ARG A 36 9.10 -0.95 3.01
C ARG A 36 9.93 -2.15 3.44
N ARG A 37 10.00 -2.41 4.75
CA ARG A 37 10.71 -3.56 5.32
C ARG A 37 9.87 -4.82 5.35
N THR A 38 8.59 -4.73 5.04
CA THR A 38 7.66 -5.84 5.08
C THR A 38 7.13 -6.16 3.69
N ARG A 39 6.81 -7.44 3.46
CA ARG A 39 6.08 -7.91 2.27
C ARG A 39 4.70 -8.43 2.63
N ASP A 40 4.27 -8.25 3.87
CA ASP A 40 2.93 -8.61 4.29
C ASP A 40 1.92 -7.70 3.60
N PRO A 41 1.04 -8.23 2.74
CA PRO A 41 0.07 -7.41 2.02
C PRO A 41 -0.87 -6.63 2.94
N TYR A 42 -1.21 -7.18 4.10
CA TYR A 42 -2.03 -6.49 5.09
C TYR A 42 -1.31 -5.22 5.61
N ALA A 43 -0.06 -5.37 6.01
CA ALA A 43 0.74 -4.25 6.54
C ALA A 43 0.96 -3.17 5.49
N VAL A 44 1.26 -3.56 4.26
CA VAL A 44 1.42 -2.64 3.13
C VAL A 44 0.10 -1.91 2.86
N TRP A 45 -1.01 -2.62 2.83
CA TRP A 45 -2.32 -2.03 2.59
C TRP A 45 -2.68 -0.99 3.66
N VAL A 46 -2.47 -1.30 4.93
CA VAL A 46 -2.73 -0.34 6.01
C VAL A 46 -1.93 0.94 5.78
N SER A 47 -0.64 0.83 5.42
CA SER A 47 0.18 2.01 5.13
C SER A 47 -0.37 2.82 3.96
N GLU A 48 -0.81 2.16 2.90
CA GLU A 48 -1.37 2.84 1.72
C GLU A 48 -2.64 3.62 2.06
N ILE A 49 -3.52 3.05 2.88
CA ILE A 49 -4.74 3.72 3.30
C ILE A 49 -4.42 4.92 4.21
N MET A 50 -3.49 4.76 5.14
CA MET A 50 -3.09 5.86 6.04
C MET A 50 -2.42 7.00 5.28
N LEU A 51 -1.65 6.68 4.23
CA LEU A 51 -0.94 7.69 3.43
C LEU A 51 -1.86 8.50 2.52
N GLN A 52 -3.08 8.04 2.29
CA GLN A 52 -4.06 8.85 1.56
C GLN A 52 -4.34 10.13 2.34
N GLN A 53 -4.00 11.29 1.76
CA GLN A 53 -4.21 12.62 2.31
C GLN A 53 -3.52 12.86 3.67
N THR A 54 -2.51 12.05 4.03
CA THR A 54 -1.76 12.21 5.28
C THR A 54 -0.28 12.10 5.00
N GLN A 55 0.51 12.98 5.60
CA GLN A 55 1.96 13.00 5.40
C GLN A 55 2.63 11.77 6.02
N VAL A 56 3.68 11.29 5.38
CA VAL A 56 4.47 10.14 5.81
C VAL A 56 4.90 10.25 7.28
N LYS A 57 5.43 11.40 7.66
CA LYS A 57 5.92 11.66 9.03
C LYS A 57 4.84 11.45 10.08
N THR A 58 3.61 11.84 9.76
CA THR A 58 2.46 11.66 10.65
C THR A 58 2.02 10.18 10.70
N VAL A 59 2.08 9.48 9.58
CA VAL A 59 1.59 8.10 9.47
C VAL A 59 2.46 7.11 10.24
N ILE A 60 3.78 7.30 10.29
CA ILE A 60 4.70 6.33 10.90
C ILE A 60 4.26 5.86 12.29
N PRO A 61 4.04 6.76 13.29
CA PRO A 61 3.63 6.30 14.62
C PRO A 61 2.25 5.64 14.64
N PHE A 62 1.32 6.09 13.80
CA PHE A 62 0.00 5.48 13.72
C PHE A 62 0.05 4.07 13.13
N TRP A 63 0.84 3.86 12.08
CA TRP A 63 1.02 2.56 11.45
C TRP A 63 1.68 1.55 12.39
N GLU A 64 2.74 1.97 13.09
CA GLU A 64 3.43 1.11 14.05
C GLU A 64 2.50 0.68 15.19
N ARG A 65 1.72 1.63 15.73
CA ARG A 65 0.75 1.33 16.78
C ARG A 65 -0.37 0.43 16.28
N TRP A 66 -0.88 0.69 15.08
CA TRP A 66 -1.92 -0.14 14.48
C TRP A 66 -1.46 -1.59 14.34
N LEU A 67 -0.29 -1.83 13.78
CA LEU A 67 0.21 -3.19 13.59
C LEU A 67 0.60 -3.88 14.89
N ARG A 68 0.96 -3.15 15.91
CA ARG A 68 1.20 -3.70 17.23
C ARG A 68 -0.10 -4.20 17.87
N GLU A 69 -1.17 -3.41 17.76
CA GLU A 69 -2.47 -3.73 18.34
C GLU A 69 -3.31 -4.68 17.47
N LEU A 70 -3.19 -4.57 16.16
CA LEU A 70 -3.93 -5.32 15.16
C LEU A 70 -2.97 -5.91 14.12
N PRO A 71 -2.19 -6.94 14.50
CA PRO A 71 -1.10 -7.42 13.64
C PRO A 71 -1.55 -8.21 12.41
N THR A 72 -2.79 -8.68 12.36
CA THR A 72 -3.31 -9.51 11.26
C THR A 72 -4.61 -8.93 10.72
N VAL A 73 -4.96 -9.34 9.50
CA VAL A 73 -6.23 -8.94 8.89
C VAL A 73 -7.42 -9.45 9.72
N GLU A 74 -7.30 -10.63 10.31
CA GLU A 74 -8.32 -11.20 11.20
C GLU A 74 -8.52 -10.31 12.43
N SER A 75 -7.44 -9.83 13.02
CA SER A 75 -7.54 -8.95 14.19
C SER A 75 -8.22 -7.63 13.85
N ALA A 76 -7.96 -7.07 12.68
CA ALA A 76 -8.64 -5.86 12.21
C ALA A 76 -10.12 -6.12 11.92
N ALA A 77 -10.43 -7.25 11.29
CA ALA A 77 -11.81 -7.61 10.94
C ALA A 77 -12.69 -7.79 12.19
N SER A 78 -12.15 -8.38 13.25
CA SER A 78 -12.90 -8.72 14.47
C SER A 78 -12.82 -7.65 15.56
N ALA A 79 -12.00 -6.62 15.40
CA ALA A 79 -11.84 -5.60 16.42
C ALA A 79 -13.13 -4.81 16.62
N HIS A 80 -13.37 -4.41 17.87
CA HIS A 80 -14.50 -3.54 18.18
C HIS A 80 -14.34 -2.18 17.49
N THR A 81 -15.46 -1.61 17.05
CA THR A 81 -15.49 -0.32 16.36
C THR A 81 -14.78 0.78 17.17
N ASP A 82 -14.96 0.80 18.48
CA ASP A 82 -14.33 1.79 19.34
C ASP A 82 -12.81 1.68 19.31
N LYS A 83 -12.25 0.47 19.31
CA LYS A 83 -10.80 0.25 19.20
C LYS A 83 -10.27 0.73 17.86
N ILE A 84 -10.97 0.42 16.78
CA ILE A 84 -10.62 0.86 15.42
C ILE A 84 -10.58 2.38 15.36
N HIS A 85 -11.62 3.06 15.84
CA HIS A 85 -11.69 4.51 15.83
C HIS A 85 -10.60 5.14 16.70
N LYS A 86 -10.33 4.57 17.87
CA LYS A 86 -9.29 5.08 18.75
C LYS A 86 -7.90 5.00 18.13
N LEU A 87 -7.59 3.90 17.47
CA LEU A 87 -6.30 3.73 16.77
C LEU A 87 -6.16 4.68 15.58
N TRP A 88 -7.27 5.11 15.00
CA TRP A 88 -7.28 6.04 13.85
C TRP A 88 -7.41 7.50 14.27
N GLU A 89 -7.69 7.78 15.54
CA GLU A 89 -7.90 9.12 16.05
C GLU A 89 -6.67 9.99 15.80
N GLY A 90 -6.87 11.13 15.17
CA GLY A 90 -5.81 12.04 14.75
C GLY A 90 -5.45 11.97 13.27
N LEU A 91 -5.82 10.91 12.57
CA LEU A 91 -5.62 10.81 11.11
C LEU A 91 -6.75 11.48 10.32
N GLY A 92 -7.95 11.56 10.90
CA GLY A 92 -9.12 12.11 10.20
C GLY A 92 -9.69 11.19 9.11
N TYR A 93 -10.69 11.69 8.40
CA TYR A 93 -11.32 10.96 7.30
C TYR A 93 -11.70 9.53 7.68
N TYR A 94 -12.57 9.38 8.66
CA TYR A 94 -12.94 8.10 9.27
C TYR A 94 -13.61 7.12 8.31
N THR A 95 -14.11 7.58 7.16
CA THR A 95 -14.59 6.70 6.09
C THR A 95 -13.51 5.70 5.67
N ARG A 96 -12.25 6.12 5.66
CA ARG A 96 -11.12 5.26 5.32
C ARG A 96 -11.01 4.06 6.26
N VAL A 97 -11.07 4.30 7.56
CA VAL A 97 -10.94 3.19 8.53
C VAL A 97 -12.17 2.29 8.54
N ARG A 98 -13.35 2.85 8.32
CA ARG A 98 -14.56 2.03 8.18
C ARG A 98 -14.47 1.10 6.96
N ASN A 99 -14.01 1.62 5.83
CA ASN A 99 -13.81 0.80 4.64
C ASN A 99 -12.70 -0.22 4.83
N LEU A 100 -11.63 0.14 5.54
CA LEU A 100 -10.54 -0.76 5.88
C LEU A 100 -11.08 -1.97 6.66
N GLN A 101 -11.88 -1.73 7.68
CA GLN A 101 -12.46 -2.83 8.48
C GLN A 101 -13.42 -3.69 7.64
N LYS A 102 -14.25 -3.07 6.81
CA LYS A 102 -15.14 -3.81 5.90
C LYS A 102 -14.35 -4.69 4.94
N ALA A 103 -13.28 -4.15 4.37
CA ALA A 103 -12.42 -4.92 3.47
C ALA A 103 -11.72 -6.07 4.22
N ALA A 104 -11.25 -5.83 5.45
CA ALA A 104 -10.68 -6.89 6.29
C ALA A 104 -11.68 -8.02 6.53
N GLN A 105 -12.93 -7.68 6.81
CA GLN A 105 -14.01 -8.66 6.98
C GLN A 105 -14.24 -9.48 5.71
N VAL A 106 -14.22 -8.83 4.54
CA VAL A 106 -14.34 -9.52 3.24
C VAL A 106 -13.18 -10.48 3.02
N VAL A 107 -11.95 -10.07 3.33
CA VAL A 107 -10.77 -10.93 3.20
C VAL A 107 -10.92 -12.16 4.08
N VAL A 108 -11.38 -12.01 5.30
CA VAL A 108 -11.59 -13.15 6.21
C VAL A 108 -12.70 -14.07 5.70
N GLU A 109 -13.84 -13.51 5.27
CA GLU A 109 -15.01 -14.29 4.87
C GLU A 109 -14.83 -14.97 3.52
N LYS A 110 -14.27 -14.27 2.53
CA LYS A 110 -14.20 -14.74 1.14
C LYS A 110 -12.84 -15.31 0.75
N HIS A 111 -11.78 -14.95 1.46
CA HIS A 111 -10.42 -15.33 1.12
C HIS A 111 -9.71 -16.08 2.26
N GLY A 112 -10.45 -16.50 3.28
CA GLY A 112 -9.92 -17.28 4.38
C GLY A 112 -8.87 -16.59 5.23
N GLY A 113 -8.90 -15.25 5.27
CA GLY A 113 -7.90 -14.45 6.00
C GLY A 113 -6.61 -14.23 5.24
N LYS A 114 -6.52 -14.72 4.01
CA LYS A 114 -5.36 -14.49 3.14
C LYS A 114 -5.70 -13.42 2.10
N PHE A 115 -4.86 -12.41 2.00
CA PHE A 115 -5.05 -11.34 1.01
C PHE A 115 -4.99 -11.95 -0.40
N PRO A 116 -5.96 -11.61 -1.29
CA PRO A 116 -5.94 -12.13 -2.65
C PRO A 116 -4.72 -11.59 -3.42
N GLU A 117 -4.18 -12.41 -4.31
CA GLU A 117 -3.02 -12.04 -5.14
C GLU A 117 -3.43 -11.46 -6.49
N ASN A 118 -4.66 -11.73 -6.91
CA ASN A 118 -5.20 -11.24 -8.17
C ASN A 118 -5.60 -9.77 -8.04
N PHE A 119 -5.15 -8.94 -9.00
CA PHE A 119 -5.42 -7.50 -9.01
C PHE A 119 -6.93 -7.20 -8.97
N ASP A 120 -7.73 -7.90 -9.76
CA ASP A 120 -9.17 -7.65 -9.81
C ASP A 120 -9.86 -7.98 -8.49
N GLU A 121 -9.42 -9.03 -7.82
CA GLU A 121 -9.96 -9.41 -6.51
C GLU A 121 -9.57 -8.39 -5.43
N VAL A 122 -8.35 -7.87 -5.47
CA VAL A 122 -7.90 -6.80 -4.57
C VAL A 122 -8.70 -5.53 -4.84
N LEU A 123 -8.87 -5.17 -6.11
CA LEU A 123 -9.63 -3.97 -6.51
C LEU A 123 -11.10 -4.04 -6.08
N ALA A 124 -11.68 -5.23 -6.00
CA ALA A 124 -13.06 -5.43 -5.57
C ALA A 124 -13.28 -5.20 -4.07
N LEU A 125 -12.23 -5.12 -3.27
CA LEU A 125 -12.35 -4.88 -1.84
C LEU A 125 -12.83 -3.45 -1.55
N PRO A 126 -13.68 -3.26 -0.52
CA PRO A 126 -14.17 -1.94 -0.17
C PRO A 126 -13.05 -0.92 0.07
N GLY A 127 -13.16 0.25 -0.54
CA GLY A 127 -12.23 1.35 -0.34
C GLY A 127 -10.89 1.22 -1.03
N ILE A 128 -10.66 0.18 -1.83
CA ILE A 128 -9.41 0.00 -2.56
C ILE A 128 -9.58 0.49 -4.00
N GLY A 129 -8.83 1.53 -4.35
CA GLY A 129 -8.74 2.03 -5.71
C GLY A 129 -7.63 1.36 -6.51
N ARG A 130 -7.53 1.70 -7.81
CA ARG A 130 -6.55 1.09 -8.72
C ARG A 130 -5.10 1.30 -8.27
N TYR A 131 -4.78 2.49 -7.77
CA TYR A 131 -3.43 2.79 -7.29
C TYR A 131 -3.06 1.89 -6.10
N THR A 132 -3.93 1.79 -5.12
CA THR A 132 -3.70 0.98 -3.92
C THR A 132 -3.62 -0.50 -4.27
N ALA A 133 -4.52 -0.99 -5.14
CA ALA A 133 -4.47 -2.37 -5.62
C ALA A 133 -3.15 -2.67 -6.33
N GLY A 134 -2.68 -1.77 -7.19
CA GLY A 134 -1.39 -1.90 -7.85
C GLY A 134 -0.22 -1.93 -6.87
N ALA A 135 -0.24 -1.07 -5.87
CA ALA A 135 0.80 -1.03 -4.84
C ALA A 135 0.86 -2.34 -4.05
N ILE A 136 -0.29 -2.85 -3.62
CA ILE A 136 -0.37 -4.11 -2.87
C ILE A 136 0.16 -5.27 -3.71
N CYS A 137 -0.29 -5.39 -4.95
CA CYS A 137 0.10 -6.50 -5.83
C CYS A 137 1.57 -6.44 -6.25
N SER A 138 2.17 -5.24 -6.34
CA SER A 138 3.57 -5.10 -6.75
C SER A 138 4.56 -5.29 -5.61
N ILE A 139 4.18 -5.01 -4.38
CA ILE A 139 5.07 -5.05 -3.22
C ILE A 139 4.97 -6.38 -2.50
N ALA A 140 3.76 -6.91 -2.39
CA ALA A 140 3.51 -8.18 -1.71
C ALA A 140 3.56 -9.42 -2.69
#